data_0e59316719949bd3158cf93700ab91a4
#
_entry.id   0e59316719949bd3158cf93700ab91a4
#
_cell.length_a   1.000
_cell.length_b   1.000
_cell.length_c   1.000
_cell.angle_alpha   90.00
_cell.angle_beta   90.00
_cell.angle_gamma   90.00
#
_symmetry.space_group_name_H-M   'P 1'
#
loop_
_entity.id
_entity.type
_entity.pdbx_description
1 polymer ?
#
loop_
_entity_poly.entity_id
_entity_poly.type
_entity_poly.pdbx_seq_one_letter_code
_entity_poly.pdbx_strand_id
1 'polypeptide(L)'
;MLKYRFYPSLLDKFQHFLDTSVEDFSYQDEDGKWHKNYNEAEDTLHLSQEEVDVLLKQELLDAINRVPHEPSEAASKGTALNEVVDCLVHHRKSTIKDLIIKSLKGFDVKKEFGCTDETGKPVFYDYWFEHIKKPCIYAGLDGFDFYFDIDFCKSIAEYFKGSLSQVFTSATLETKYGEVELYGYIDELRENKVYDLKTSSRYEFGKYDKYWQRHVYPYTLIESSACTEITSFEFTHYTLKGGTSRTPLITGVQYPEVYQYNHEQSKRLLQDISERFIEFLEANREQIINKKIFNLE
;
A
#
# COMPACT_ATOMS: atom_id res chain seq x y z
N MET A 1 -4.82 -9.85 -29.74
CA MET A 1 -5.08 -8.38 -29.59
C MET A 1 -5.28 -8.11 -28.09
N LEU A 2 -4.52 -7.17 -27.55
CA LEU A 2 -4.57 -6.76 -26.13
C LEU A 2 -5.98 -6.28 -25.78
N LYS A 3 -6.61 -6.93 -24.80
CA LYS A 3 -8.01 -6.66 -24.45
C LYS A 3 -8.20 -6.09 -23.04
N TYR A 4 -7.25 -6.39 -22.11
CA TYR A 4 -7.38 -6.03 -20.71
C TYR A 4 -6.06 -5.51 -20.16
N ARG A 5 -6.12 -4.69 -19.09
CA ARG A 5 -4.94 -4.11 -18.43
C ARG A 5 -5.08 -4.21 -16.92
N PHE A 6 -4.17 -4.96 -16.28
CA PHE A 6 -4.20 -5.20 -14.84
C PHE A 6 -2.89 -4.76 -14.17
N TYR A 7 -3.01 -4.32 -12.94
CA TYR A 7 -1.88 -3.99 -12.08
C TYR A 7 -2.01 -4.74 -10.73
N PRO A 8 -0.90 -4.98 -10.01
CA PRO A 8 -0.90 -5.88 -8.84
C PRO A 8 -1.95 -5.56 -7.79
N SER A 9 -2.03 -4.30 -7.35
CA SER A 9 -2.97 -3.94 -6.29
C SER A 9 -4.45 -4.07 -6.69
N LEU A 10 -4.77 -4.08 -7.97
CA LEU A 10 -6.11 -4.41 -8.45
C LEU A 10 -6.39 -5.91 -8.35
N LEU A 11 -5.38 -6.74 -8.69
CA LEU A 11 -5.47 -8.19 -8.48
C LEU A 11 -5.54 -8.55 -6.99
N ASP A 12 -4.84 -7.80 -6.12
CA ASP A 12 -4.97 -7.94 -4.66
C ASP A 12 -6.39 -7.65 -4.18
N LYS A 13 -7.05 -6.62 -4.73
CA LYS A 13 -8.46 -6.31 -4.43
C LYS A 13 -9.41 -7.40 -4.91
N PHE A 14 -9.16 -7.93 -6.10
CA PHE A 14 -9.94 -9.07 -6.60
C PHE A 14 -9.72 -10.34 -5.77
N GLN A 15 -8.49 -10.63 -5.36
CA GLN A 15 -8.19 -11.73 -4.46
C GLN A 15 -8.89 -11.57 -3.10
N HIS A 16 -8.89 -10.35 -2.54
CA HIS A 16 -9.64 -10.04 -1.32
C HIS A 16 -11.13 -10.32 -1.48
N PHE A 17 -11.73 -9.87 -2.58
CA PHE A 17 -13.15 -10.18 -2.91
C PHE A 17 -13.43 -11.68 -2.96
N LEU A 18 -12.48 -12.50 -3.48
CA LEU A 18 -12.65 -13.95 -3.57
C LEU A 18 -12.47 -14.68 -2.24
N ASP A 19 -11.58 -14.17 -1.38
CA ASP A 19 -11.13 -14.87 -0.18
C ASP A 19 -11.90 -14.47 1.09
N THR A 20 -12.57 -13.31 1.09
CA THR A 20 -13.23 -12.80 2.30
C THR A 20 -14.52 -13.56 2.55
N SER A 21 -14.57 -14.27 3.67
CA SER A 21 -15.79 -14.90 4.16
C SER A 21 -16.69 -13.89 4.85
N VAL A 22 -17.96 -14.23 5.03
CA VAL A 22 -18.91 -13.40 5.80
C VAL A 22 -18.44 -13.15 7.23
N GLU A 23 -17.78 -14.12 7.84
CA GLU A 23 -17.26 -14.05 9.21
C GLU A 23 -16.03 -13.13 9.31
N ASP A 24 -15.14 -13.16 8.31
CA ASP A 24 -13.91 -12.37 8.28
C ASP A 24 -14.13 -10.94 7.81
N PHE A 25 -15.30 -10.64 7.27
CA PHE A 25 -15.62 -9.31 6.80
C PHE A 25 -15.60 -8.29 7.94
N SER A 26 -15.08 -7.10 7.64
CA SER A 26 -15.09 -5.98 8.58
C SER A 26 -15.74 -4.77 7.92
N TYR A 27 -16.60 -4.09 8.65
CA TYR A 27 -17.32 -2.91 8.18
C TYR A 27 -17.13 -1.73 9.12
N GLN A 28 -17.40 -0.54 8.61
CA GLN A 28 -17.39 0.71 9.39
C GLN A 28 -18.81 1.08 9.76
N ASP A 29 -19.06 1.41 11.04
CA ASP A 29 -20.35 1.94 11.47
C ASP A 29 -20.51 3.42 11.08
N GLU A 30 -21.67 4.01 11.40
CA GLU A 30 -22.00 5.41 11.11
C GLU A 30 -21.03 6.42 11.78
N ASP A 31 -20.39 6.01 12.87
CA ASP A 31 -19.39 6.80 13.60
C ASP A 31 -17.96 6.61 13.04
N GLY A 32 -17.80 5.79 12.00
CA GLY A 32 -16.53 5.50 11.37
C GLY A 32 -15.66 4.48 12.12
N LYS A 33 -16.23 3.74 13.07
CA LYS A 33 -15.51 2.72 13.83
C LYS A 33 -15.59 1.36 13.14
N TRP A 34 -14.45 0.69 13.06
CA TRP A 34 -14.34 -0.65 12.47
C TRP A 34 -14.85 -1.75 13.40
N HIS A 35 -15.66 -2.64 12.85
CA HIS A 35 -16.21 -3.82 13.51
C HIS A 35 -15.96 -5.06 12.64
N LYS A 36 -15.67 -6.18 13.28
CA LYS A 36 -15.76 -7.49 12.62
C LYS A 36 -17.23 -7.87 12.46
N ASN A 37 -17.57 -8.52 11.36
CA ASN A 37 -18.94 -8.98 11.13
C ASN A 37 -19.35 -10.10 12.08
N TYR A 38 -18.41 -10.98 12.45
CA TYR A 38 -18.66 -12.03 13.43
C TYR A 38 -18.39 -11.55 14.85
N ASN A 39 -19.39 -11.66 15.72
CA ASN A 39 -19.31 -11.39 17.14
C ASN A 39 -19.09 -12.71 17.89
N GLU A 40 -17.83 -12.97 18.32
CA GLU A 40 -17.45 -14.19 19.04
C GLU A 40 -18.17 -14.36 20.39
N ALA A 41 -18.59 -13.27 21.04
CA ALA A 41 -19.25 -13.32 22.35
C ALA A 41 -20.71 -13.76 22.28
N GLU A 42 -21.36 -13.47 21.15
CA GLU A 42 -22.78 -13.73 20.93
C GLU A 42 -23.03 -14.86 19.92
N ASP A 43 -21.96 -15.35 19.26
CA ASP A 43 -22.01 -16.31 18.17
C ASP A 43 -22.99 -15.88 17.05
N THR A 44 -22.88 -14.59 16.64
CA THR A 44 -23.80 -13.97 15.68
C THR A 44 -23.05 -13.20 14.61
N LEU A 45 -23.71 -13.04 13.44
CA LEU A 45 -23.28 -12.14 12.38
C LEU A 45 -24.10 -10.84 12.45
N HIS A 46 -23.43 -9.70 12.25
CA HIS A 46 -24.09 -8.38 12.15
C HIS A 46 -24.72 -8.18 10.77
N LEU A 47 -24.04 -8.62 9.71
CA LEU A 47 -24.51 -8.57 8.33
C LEU A 47 -24.66 -9.98 7.78
N SER A 48 -25.71 -10.18 6.99
CA SER A 48 -25.95 -11.44 6.27
C SER A 48 -24.93 -11.66 5.15
N GLN A 49 -24.84 -12.89 4.65
CA GLN A 49 -24.01 -13.20 3.48
C GLN A 49 -24.34 -12.31 2.27
N GLU A 50 -25.63 -12.08 2.00
CA GLU A 50 -26.06 -11.27 0.86
C GLU A 50 -25.62 -9.81 0.98
N GLU A 51 -25.70 -9.24 2.20
CA GLU A 51 -25.23 -7.87 2.46
C GLU A 51 -23.70 -7.76 2.31
N VAL A 52 -22.95 -8.73 2.82
CA VAL A 52 -21.49 -8.77 2.67
C VAL A 52 -21.09 -8.91 1.20
N ASP A 53 -21.74 -9.79 0.44
CA ASP A 53 -21.46 -9.97 -1.00
C ASP A 53 -21.70 -8.68 -1.80
N VAL A 54 -22.75 -7.94 -1.48
CA VAL A 54 -23.03 -6.64 -2.11
C VAL A 54 -21.94 -5.61 -1.78
N LEU A 55 -21.53 -5.53 -0.52
CA LEU A 55 -20.49 -4.58 -0.08
C LEU A 55 -19.13 -4.90 -0.70
N LEU A 56 -18.68 -6.17 -0.65
CA LEU A 56 -17.42 -6.60 -1.26
C LEU A 56 -17.41 -6.35 -2.78
N LYS A 57 -18.52 -6.64 -3.45
CA LYS A 57 -18.66 -6.35 -4.88
C LYS A 57 -18.56 -4.85 -5.16
N GLN A 58 -19.21 -4.01 -4.35
CA GLN A 58 -19.15 -2.56 -4.51
C GLN A 58 -17.73 -2.03 -4.29
N GLU A 59 -17.02 -2.47 -3.24
CA GLU A 59 -15.62 -2.12 -2.99
C GLU A 59 -14.71 -2.47 -4.17
N LEU A 60 -14.91 -3.65 -4.77
CA LEU A 60 -14.15 -4.05 -5.94
C LEU A 60 -14.49 -3.19 -7.16
N LEU A 61 -15.76 -2.89 -7.42
CA LEU A 61 -16.19 -2.01 -8.50
C LEU A 61 -15.65 -0.59 -8.33
N ASP A 62 -15.62 -0.06 -7.12
CA ASP A 62 -15.04 1.24 -6.81
C ASP A 62 -13.54 1.26 -7.10
N ALA A 63 -12.80 0.20 -6.73
CA ALA A 63 -11.40 0.05 -7.07
C ALA A 63 -11.16 -0.04 -8.59
N ILE A 64 -11.96 -0.81 -9.32
CA ILE A 64 -11.92 -0.91 -10.78
C ILE A 64 -12.19 0.46 -11.43
N ASN A 65 -13.18 1.17 -10.94
CA ASN A 65 -13.61 2.47 -11.43
C ASN A 65 -12.71 3.63 -10.94
N ARG A 66 -11.73 3.34 -10.08
CA ARG A 66 -10.83 4.33 -9.47
C ARG A 66 -11.59 5.45 -8.78
N VAL A 67 -12.63 5.07 -8.03
CA VAL A 67 -13.35 6.04 -7.19
C VAL A 67 -12.39 6.65 -6.20
N PRO A 68 -12.27 7.99 -6.14
CA PRO A 68 -11.37 8.63 -5.20
C PRO A 68 -11.76 8.31 -3.75
N HIS A 69 -10.77 8.00 -2.94
CA HIS A 69 -10.92 7.85 -1.50
C HIS A 69 -10.24 9.01 -0.78
N GLU A 70 -10.76 9.38 0.37
CA GLU A 70 -10.09 10.34 1.25
C GLU A 70 -8.71 9.78 1.66
N PRO A 71 -7.65 10.60 1.59
CA PRO A 71 -6.33 10.17 2.00
C PRO A 71 -6.31 9.72 3.47
N SER A 72 -5.72 8.58 3.75
CA SER A 72 -5.50 8.16 5.13
C SER A 72 -4.09 8.53 5.60
N GLU A 73 -3.95 8.93 6.88
CA GLU A 73 -2.65 9.24 7.46
C GLU A 73 -1.65 8.09 7.28
N ALA A 74 -2.10 6.83 7.40
CA ALA A 74 -1.25 5.66 7.26
C ALA A 74 -0.72 5.50 5.82
N ALA A 75 -1.58 5.70 4.80
CA ALA A 75 -1.18 5.62 3.40
C ALA A 75 -0.24 6.77 3.02
N SER A 76 -0.60 8.01 3.40
CA SER A 76 0.24 9.18 3.14
C SER A 76 1.59 9.09 3.83
N LYS A 77 1.65 8.51 5.05
CA LYS A 77 2.91 8.25 5.78
C LYS A 77 3.81 7.27 5.04
N GLY A 78 3.25 6.18 4.52
CA GLY A 78 3.98 5.19 3.72
C GLY A 78 4.52 5.81 2.43
N THR A 79 3.69 6.52 1.68
CA THR A 79 4.07 7.24 0.46
C THR A 79 5.17 8.27 0.73
N ALA A 80 5.04 9.05 1.80
CA ALA A 80 6.03 10.05 2.18
C ALA A 80 7.38 9.40 2.55
N LEU A 81 7.38 8.28 3.28
CA LEU A 81 8.61 7.57 3.62
C LEU A 81 9.31 7.01 2.38
N ASN A 82 8.56 6.35 1.48
CA ASN A 82 9.12 5.83 0.23
C ASN A 82 9.80 6.93 -0.56
N GLU A 83 9.12 8.05 -0.79
CA GLU A 83 9.70 9.15 -1.57
C GLU A 83 10.89 9.82 -0.86
N VAL A 84 10.88 9.92 0.48
CA VAL A 84 12.05 10.38 1.24
C VAL A 84 13.25 9.46 1.01
N VAL A 85 13.04 8.14 1.04
CA VAL A 85 14.09 7.14 0.78
C VAL A 85 14.61 7.26 -0.65
N ASP A 86 13.74 7.32 -1.65
CA ASP A 86 14.10 7.49 -3.06
C ASP A 86 14.93 8.77 -3.27
N CYS A 87 14.53 9.89 -2.64
CA CYS A 87 15.29 11.13 -2.68
C CYS A 87 16.70 10.98 -2.09
N LEU A 88 16.86 10.21 -1.03
CA LEU A 88 18.15 9.95 -0.41
C LEU A 88 19.02 9.00 -1.24
N VAL A 89 18.44 7.90 -1.76
CA VAL A 89 19.14 6.90 -2.60
C VAL A 89 19.70 7.55 -3.87
N HIS A 90 18.87 8.36 -4.55
CA HIS A 90 19.20 8.92 -5.86
C HIS A 90 19.69 10.37 -5.82
N HIS A 91 19.83 10.96 -4.64
CA HIS A 91 20.23 12.37 -4.47
C HIS A 91 19.37 13.32 -5.33
N ARG A 92 18.06 13.06 -5.42
CA ARG A 92 17.10 13.82 -6.22
C ARG A 92 16.10 14.59 -5.36
N LYS A 93 15.38 15.51 -5.96
CA LYS A 93 14.19 16.11 -5.36
C LYS A 93 12.98 15.17 -5.54
N SER A 94 11.97 15.36 -4.69
CA SER A 94 10.70 14.67 -4.81
C SER A 94 10.05 14.89 -6.18
N THR A 95 9.48 13.83 -6.73
CA THR A 95 8.65 13.85 -7.94
C THR A 95 7.16 13.82 -7.62
N ILE A 96 6.79 13.57 -6.36
CA ILE A 96 5.39 13.58 -5.93
C ILE A 96 4.92 15.03 -5.81
N LYS A 97 3.87 15.33 -6.55
CA LYS A 97 3.21 16.63 -6.47
C LYS A 97 2.69 16.85 -5.06
N ASP A 98 2.82 18.06 -4.56
CA ASP A 98 2.33 18.50 -3.25
C ASP A 98 3.04 17.86 -2.04
N LEU A 99 4.01 16.96 -2.23
CA LEU A 99 4.86 16.47 -1.15
C LEU A 99 5.98 17.46 -0.84
N ILE A 100 5.99 17.96 0.39
CA ILE A 100 7.03 18.87 0.90
C ILE A 100 8.03 18.08 1.73
N ILE A 101 9.33 18.08 1.34
CA ILE A 101 10.41 17.44 2.10
C ILE A 101 11.40 18.50 2.56
N LYS A 102 11.71 18.53 3.86
CA LYS A 102 12.69 19.45 4.45
C LYS A 102 13.55 18.72 5.48
N SER A 103 14.86 19.03 5.50
CA SER A 103 15.74 18.61 6.59
C SER A 103 15.68 19.65 7.72
N LEU A 104 15.40 19.19 8.93
CA LEU A 104 15.31 20.03 10.13
C LEU A 104 16.39 19.62 11.12
N LYS A 105 17.01 20.61 11.80
CA LYS A 105 17.98 20.36 12.87
C LYS A 105 17.31 19.98 14.20
N GLY A 106 16.03 20.27 14.30
CA GLY A 106 15.16 19.99 15.41
C GLY A 106 13.84 20.74 15.20
N PHE A 107 12.81 20.46 15.98
CA PHE A 107 11.52 21.14 15.89
C PHE A 107 10.81 21.14 17.25
N ASP A 108 9.91 22.12 17.41
CA ASP A 108 9.06 22.25 18.58
C ASP A 108 7.73 21.56 18.28
N VAL A 109 7.26 20.76 19.23
CA VAL A 109 5.95 20.11 19.13
C VAL A 109 4.96 20.81 20.03
N LYS A 110 3.88 21.29 19.43
CA LYS A 110 2.73 21.83 20.17
C LYS A 110 1.82 20.66 20.58
N LYS A 111 1.50 20.58 21.86
CA LYS A 111 0.50 19.64 22.36
C LYS A 111 -0.71 20.41 22.85
N GLU A 112 -1.89 19.98 22.41
CA GLU A 112 -3.15 20.41 22.95
C GLU A 112 -3.58 19.45 24.06
N PHE A 113 -3.77 19.96 25.28
CA PHE A 113 -4.25 19.19 26.43
C PHE A 113 -5.70 19.55 26.68
N GLY A 114 -6.62 18.60 26.50
CA GLY A 114 -7.99 18.70 26.95
C GLY A 114 -8.12 18.25 28.41
N CYS A 115 -8.64 19.08 29.26
CA CYS A 115 -9.12 18.71 30.58
C CYS A 115 -10.53 19.26 30.79
N THR A 116 -11.25 18.77 31.80
CA THR A 116 -12.53 19.36 32.24
C THR A 116 -12.27 20.31 33.41
N ASP A 117 -12.86 21.46 33.36
CA ASP A 117 -12.85 22.38 34.50
C ASP A 117 -13.76 21.89 35.67
N GLU A 118 -13.79 22.65 36.75
CA GLU A 118 -14.58 22.30 37.94
C GLU A 118 -16.10 22.21 37.68
N THR A 119 -16.55 22.69 36.49
CA THR A 119 -17.96 22.63 36.07
C THR A 119 -18.23 21.49 35.08
N GLY A 120 -17.22 20.68 34.76
CA GLY A 120 -17.32 19.59 33.77
C GLY A 120 -17.22 20.05 32.31
N LYS A 121 -16.85 21.33 32.05
CA LYS A 121 -16.73 21.90 30.72
C LYS A 121 -15.34 21.63 30.16
N PRO A 122 -15.20 21.15 28.90
CA PRO A 122 -13.90 20.93 28.31
C PRO A 122 -13.10 22.22 28.15
N VAL A 123 -11.89 22.23 28.65
CA VAL A 123 -10.93 23.33 28.54
C VAL A 123 -9.69 22.80 27.86
N PHE A 124 -9.21 23.49 26.82
CA PHE A 124 -8.03 23.13 26.07
C PHE A 124 -6.89 24.09 26.39
N TYR A 125 -5.76 23.55 26.77
CA TYR A 125 -4.55 24.32 27.03
C TYR A 125 -3.50 23.96 25.98
N ASP A 126 -2.91 24.97 25.36
CA ASP A 126 -1.75 24.81 24.50
C ASP A 126 -0.49 24.71 25.37
N TYR A 127 0.11 23.53 25.38
CA TYR A 127 1.43 23.35 25.97
C TYR A 127 2.46 23.11 24.88
N TRP A 128 3.56 23.87 24.93
CA TRP A 128 4.75 23.58 24.15
C TRP A 128 5.55 22.50 24.89
N PHE A 129 5.52 21.26 24.39
CA PHE A 129 6.29 20.16 24.92
C PHE A 129 7.35 19.74 23.93
N GLU A 130 8.55 19.49 24.46
CA GLU A 130 9.71 18.93 23.82
C GLU A 130 10.24 19.65 22.58
N HIS A 131 11.35 20.33 22.81
CA HIS A 131 12.31 20.60 21.76
C HIS A 131 12.89 19.27 21.29
N ILE A 132 12.49 18.75 20.13
CA ILE A 132 13.16 17.63 19.51
C ILE A 132 14.49 18.15 19.00
N LYS A 133 15.56 17.89 19.75
CA LYS A 133 16.92 18.32 19.41
C LYS A 133 17.59 17.43 18.36
N LYS A 134 16.97 16.32 17.97
CA LYS A 134 17.51 15.44 16.95
C LYS A 134 17.21 15.95 15.55
N PRO A 135 18.19 15.87 14.61
CA PRO A 135 17.91 16.10 13.22
C PRO A 135 16.86 15.14 12.68
N CYS A 136 15.93 15.65 11.89
CA CYS A 136 14.88 14.85 11.27
C CYS A 136 14.60 15.31 9.84
N ILE A 137 13.88 14.48 9.11
CA ILE A 137 13.32 14.82 7.81
C ILE A 137 11.82 15.04 7.99
N TYR A 138 11.39 16.29 7.75
CA TYR A 138 9.99 16.64 7.66
C TYR A 138 9.45 16.26 6.27
N ALA A 139 8.28 15.63 6.24
CA ALA A 139 7.51 15.38 5.03
C ALA A 139 6.05 15.77 5.27
N GLY A 140 5.52 16.68 4.45
CA GLY A 140 4.11 17.09 4.48
C GLY A 140 3.40 16.58 3.23
N LEU A 141 2.33 15.78 3.40
CA LEU A 141 1.55 15.20 2.31
C LEU A 141 0.08 15.06 2.74
N ASP A 142 -0.85 15.39 1.84
CA ASP A 142 -2.30 15.25 2.03
C ASP A 142 -2.85 15.93 3.31
N GLY A 143 -2.20 17.01 3.76
CA GLY A 143 -2.54 17.70 4.99
C GLY A 143 -1.97 17.07 6.27
N PHE A 144 -1.20 16.00 6.16
CA PHE A 144 -0.52 15.36 7.29
C PHE A 144 0.95 15.76 7.36
N ASP A 145 1.48 15.87 8.59
CA ASP A 145 2.86 16.22 8.88
C ASP A 145 3.61 15.03 9.48
N PHE A 146 4.71 14.62 8.85
CA PHE A 146 5.53 13.50 9.29
C PHE A 146 6.95 13.96 9.60
N TYR A 147 7.52 13.48 10.70
CA TYR A 147 8.87 13.80 11.15
C TYR A 147 9.67 12.51 11.28
N PHE A 148 10.41 12.15 10.24
CA PHE A 148 11.20 10.92 10.22
C PHE A 148 12.58 11.14 10.85
N ASP A 149 13.02 10.20 11.70
CA ASP A 149 14.39 10.18 12.22
C ASP A 149 15.36 10.06 11.04
N ILE A 150 16.37 10.94 11.00
CA ILE A 150 17.29 11.01 9.86
C ILE A 150 18.16 9.77 9.75
N ASP A 151 18.56 9.17 10.88
CA ASP A 151 19.40 7.98 10.89
C ASP A 151 18.61 6.76 10.43
N PHE A 152 17.33 6.69 10.81
CA PHE A 152 16.40 5.68 10.28
C PHE A 152 16.26 5.80 8.77
N CYS A 153 15.96 6.98 8.21
CA CYS A 153 15.86 7.17 6.76
C CYS A 153 17.18 6.84 6.03
N LYS A 154 18.31 7.23 6.59
CA LYS A 154 19.63 6.89 6.01
C LYS A 154 19.91 5.40 6.04
N SER A 155 19.50 4.69 7.08
CA SER A 155 19.66 3.23 7.15
C SER A 155 18.87 2.51 6.07
N ILE A 156 17.64 2.99 5.76
CA ILE A 156 16.85 2.48 4.65
C ILE A 156 17.53 2.81 3.30
N ALA A 157 17.96 4.04 3.12
CA ALA A 157 18.64 4.46 1.89
C ALA A 157 19.95 3.69 1.64
N GLU A 158 20.72 3.38 2.67
CA GLU A 158 21.93 2.54 2.52
C GLU A 158 21.56 1.09 2.17
N TYR A 159 20.44 0.56 2.70
CA TYR A 159 19.93 -0.77 2.33
C TYR A 159 19.60 -0.87 0.84
N PHE A 160 18.98 0.17 0.27
CA PHE A 160 18.61 0.23 -1.16
C PHE A 160 19.67 0.88 -2.05
N LYS A 161 20.86 1.16 -1.54
CA LYS A 161 21.91 1.77 -2.32
C LYS A 161 22.26 0.96 -3.57
N GLY A 162 22.28 1.67 -4.70
CA GLY A 162 22.55 1.08 -6.01
C GLY A 162 21.36 0.41 -6.68
N SER A 163 20.16 0.43 -6.08
CA SER A 163 18.93 0.03 -6.76
C SER A 163 18.43 1.12 -7.73
N LEU A 164 17.52 0.71 -8.61
CA LEU A 164 16.72 1.60 -9.44
C LEU A 164 15.34 1.70 -8.79
N SER A 165 14.88 2.93 -8.48
CA SER A 165 13.58 3.16 -7.85
C SER A 165 12.50 3.47 -8.89
N GLN A 166 11.25 3.11 -8.56
CA GLN A 166 10.03 3.40 -9.32
C GLN A 166 10.14 2.95 -10.79
N VAL A 167 10.65 1.73 -10.99
CA VAL A 167 10.85 1.17 -12.34
C VAL A 167 9.51 0.73 -12.92
N PHE A 168 9.09 1.41 -13.98
CA PHE A 168 7.92 0.96 -14.75
C PHE A 168 8.24 -0.33 -15.49
N THR A 169 7.32 -1.29 -15.41
CA THR A 169 7.40 -2.56 -16.13
C THR A 169 6.04 -2.97 -16.65
N SER A 170 6.02 -3.61 -17.84
CA SER A 170 4.82 -4.19 -18.39
C SER A 170 5.16 -5.36 -19.31
N ALA A 171 4.25 -6.33 -19.39
CA ALA A 171 4.33 -7.43 -20.35
C ALA A 171 2.94 -7.99 -20.65
N THR A 172 2.84 -8.67 -21.77
CA THR A 172 1.61 -9.34 -22.19
C THR A 172 1.54 -10.75 -21.60
N LEU A 173 0.39 -11.09 -21.07
CA LEU A 173 0.02 -12.43 -20.62
C LEU A 173 -1.08 -12.98 -21.52
N GLU A 174 -0.86 -14.16 -22.10
CA GLU A 174 -1.89 -14.87 -22.85
C GLU A 174 -2.86 -15.61 -21.93
N THR A 175 -4.16 -15.44 -22.16
CA THR A 175 -5.25 -16.11 -21.45
C THR A 175 -6.23 -16.71 -22.45
N LYS A 176 -7.13 -17.61 -22.00
CA LYS A 176 -8.22 -18.15 -22.84
C LYS A 176 -9.18 -17.08 -23.40
N TYR A 177 -9.20 -15.88 -22.80
CA TYR A 177 -10.05 -14.76 -23.22
C TYR A 177 -9.31 -13.73 -24.09
N GLY A 178 -8.04 -13.94 -24.33
CA GLY A 178 -7.16 -13.05 -25.08
C GLY A 178 -6.01 -12.50 -24.25
N GLU A 179 -5.31 -11.54 -24.81
CA GLU A 179 -4.11 -10.95 -24.20
C GLU A 179 -4.46 -9.94 -23.11
N VAL A 180 -3.73 -10.02 -22.01
CA VAL A 180 -3.80 -9.10 -20.87
C VAL A 180 -2.45 -8.39 -20.74
N GLU A 181 -2.44 -7.06 -20.64
CA GLU A 181 -1.26 -6.32 -20.21
C GLU A 181 -1.21 -6.33 -18.67
N LEU A 182 -0.17 -6.94 -18.12
CA LEU A 182 0.21 -6.76 -16.72
C LEU A 182 1.22 -5.62 -16.64
N TYR A 183 1.03 -4.67 -15.72
CA TYR A 183 1.91 -3.51 -15.60
C TYR A 183 2.00 -3.00 -14.16
N GLY A 184 3.02 -2.21 -13.87
CA GLY A 184 3.14 -1.51 -12.59
C GLY A 184 4.48 -0.80 -12.42
N TYR A 185 4.69 -0.29 -11.21
CA TYR A 185 5.91 0.37 -10.81
C TYR A 185 6.53 -0.43 -9.66
N ILE A 186 7.79 -0.80 -9.84
CA ILE A 186 8.58 -1.52 -8.85
C ILE A 186 9.22 -0.48 -7.94
N ASP A 187 9.06 -0.61 -6.63
CA ASP A 187 9.64 0.33 -5.68
C ASP A 187 11.15 0.37 -5.83
N GLU A 188 11.81 -0.79 -5.73
CA GLU A 188 13.25 -0.91 -5.85
C GLU A 188 13.66 -2.17 -6.63
N LEU A 189 14.54 -2.00 -7.61
CA LEU A 189 15.11 -3.07 -8.42
C LEU A 189 16.64 -3.03 -8.32
N ARG A 190 17.26 -4.12 -7.88
CA ARG A 190 18.71 -4.23 -7.82
C ARG A 190 19.17 -5.60 -8.32
N GLU A 191 20.01 -5.60 -9.35
CA GLU A 191 20.47 -6.81 -10.01
C GLU A 191 19.29 -7.70 -10.47
N ASN A 192 19.15 -8.90 -9.92
CA ASN A 192 18.10 -9.87 -10.21
C ASN A 192 17.07 -10.03 -9.06
N LYS A 193 16.95 -9.02 -8.21
CA LYS A 193 16.03 -9.02 -7.07
C LYS A 193 15.11 -7.81 -7.11
N VAL A 194 13.84 -8.06 -6.93
CA VAL A 194 12.78 -7.05 -6.83
C VAL A 194 12.44 -6.82 -5.36
N TYR A 195 12.27 -5.56 -4.98
CA TYR A 195 11.87 -5.17 -3.64
C TYR A 195 10.61 -4.31 -3.69
N ASP A 196 9.78 -4.49 -2.69
CA ASP A 196 8.60 -3.67 -2.46
C ASP A 196 8.56 -3.25 -0.99
N LEU A 197 8.51 -1.94 -0.76
CA LEU A 197 8.59 -1.37 0.56
C LEU A 197 7.19 -1.27 1.19
N LYS A 198 7.03 -1.88 2.35
CA LYS A 198 5.77 -1.88 3.10
C LYS A 198 5.95 -1.21 4.46
N THR A 199 4.96 -0.44 4.88
CA THR A 199 4.93 0.19 6.20
C THR A 199 3.67 -0.19 6.95
N SER A 200 3.77 -0.40 8.24
CA SER A 200 2.63 -0.56 9.13
C SER A 200 3.00 -0.25 10.58
N SER A 201 2.03 -0.22 11.48
CA SER A 201 2.25 -0.10 12.92
C SER A 201 2.63 -1.42 13.59
N ARG A 202 2.37 -2.57 12.93
CA ARG A 202 2.62 -3.91 13.45
C ARG A 202 3.10 -4.83 12.33
N TYR A 203 4.15 -5.59 12.62
CA TYR A 203 4.61 -6.67 11.74
C TYR A 203 3.84 -7.95 12.01
N GLU A 204 3.48 -8.63 10.93
CA GLU A 204 2.88 -9.96 10.93
C GLU A 204 3.52 -10.76 9.79
N PHE A 205 4.17 -11.87 10.14
CA PHE A 205 4.84 -12.72 9.16
C PHE A 205 3.83 -13.34 8.20
N GLY A 206 4.16 -13.34 6.90
CA GLY A 206 3.32 -13.92 5.85
C GLY A 206 2.10 -13.06 5.47
N LYS A 207 1.92 -11.88 6.06
CA LYS A 207 0.81 -10.97 5.73
C LYS A 207 0.72 -10.69 4.22
N TYR A 208 1.86 -10.65 3.54
CA TYR A 208 1.97 -10.30 2.12
C TYR A 208 2.07 -11.53 1.20
N ASP A 209 1.93 -12.75 1.72
CA ASP A 209 2.04 -14.00 0.95
C ASP A 209 1.09 -14.06 -0.25
N LYS A 210 -0.09 -13.47 -0.12
CA LYS A 210 -1.12 -13.48 -1.15
C LYS A 210 -1.02 -12.28 -2.11
N TYR A 211 -0.07 -11.37 -1.94
CA TYR A 211 0.04 -10.17 -2.77
C TYR A 211 0.63 -10.50 -4.15
N TRP A 212 -0.04 -10.00 -5.18
CA TRP A 212 0.28 -10.28 -6.57
C TRP A 212 1.54 -9.57 -7.07
N GLN A 213 2.03 -8.56 -6.39
CA GLN A 213 3.27 -7.85 -6.72
C GLN A 213 4.44 -8.82 -6.92
N ARG A 214 4.59 -9.83 -6.04
CA ARG A 214 5.67 -10.82 -6.11
C ARG A 214 5.61 -11.75 -7.32
N HIS A 215 4.48 -11.80 -8.01
CA HIS A 215 4.30 -12.57 -9.24
C HIS A 215 4.36 -11.66 -10.48
N VAL A 216 3.66 -10.51 -10.44
CA VAL A 216 3.53 -9.58 -11.57
C VAL A 216 4.87 -8.95 -11.93
N TYR A 217 5.59 -8.36 -10.97
CA TYR A 217 6.81 -7.61 -11.27
C TYR A 217 7.94 -8.47 -11.84
N PRO A 218 8.29 -9.62 -11.24
CA PRO A 218 9.28 -10.51 -11.85
C PRO A 218 8.84 -11.05 -13.21
N TYR A 219 7.56 -11.40 -13.37
CA TYR A 219 7.00 -11.85 -14.64
C TYR A 219 7.19 -10.79 -15.74
N THR A 220 6.77 -9.57 -15.47
CA THR A 220 6.82 -8.48 -16.46
C THR A 220 8.26 -8.10 -16.83
N LEU A 221 9.21 -8.15 -15.89
CA LEU A 221 10.62 -7.89 -16.15
C LEU A 221 11.25 -8.95 -17.09
N ILE A 222 10.91 -10.23 -16.92
CA ILE A 222 11.43 -11.32 -17.75
C ILE A 222 10.76 -11.29 -19.12
N GLU A 223 9.44 -11.26 -19.20
CA GLU A 223 8.69 -11.31 -20.47
C GLU A 223 8.92 -10.06 -21.34
N SER A 224 9.20 -8.91 -20.75
CA SER A 224 9.61 -7.71 -21.51
C SER A 224 11.08 -7.73 -21.94
N SER A 225 11.83 -8.74 -21.55
CA SER A 225 13.29 -8.84 -21.77
C SER A 225 14.10 -7.70 -21.10
N ALA A 226 13.52 -7.02 -20.12
CA ALA A 226 14.23 -6.02 -19.32
C ALA A 226 15.26 -6.67 -18.38
N CYS A 227 14.96 -7.89 -17.91
CA CYS A 227 15.89 -8.76 -17.17
C CYS A 227 15.88 -10.16 -17.78
N THR A 228 17.02 -10.81 -17.77
CA THR A 228 17.13 -12.21 -18.23
C THR A 228 16.71 -13.21 -17.16
N GLU A 229 16.85 -12.82 -15.89
CA GLU A 229 16.54 -13.66 -14.73
C GLU A 229 16.18 -12.78 -13.54
N ILE A 230 15.15 -13.18 -12.83
CA ILE A 230 14.83 -12.69 -11.48
C ILE A 230 14.80 -13.90 -10.55
N THR A 231 15.59 -13.86 -9.47
CA THR A 231 15.72 -15.00 -8.55
C THR A 231 14.80 -14.89 -7.35
N SER A 232 14.51 -13.68 -6.90
CA SER A 232 13.70 -13.46 -5.70
C SER A 232 12.97 -12.12 -5.70
N PHE A 233 11.92 -12.10 -4.90
CA PHE A 233 11.17 -10.91 -4.55
C PHE A 233 11.23 -10.70 -3.04
N GLU A 234 11.36 -9.47 -2.57
CA GLU A 234 11.37 -9.14 -1.15
C GLU A 234 10.30 -8.10 -0.81
N PHE A 235 9.44 -8.43 0.13
CA PHE A 235 8.72 -7.39 0.88
C PHE A 235 9.60 -6.89 2.00
N THR A 236 10.10 -5.66 1.86
CA THR A 236 10.87 -5.00 2.90
C THR A 236 9.91 -4.23 3.81
N HIS A 237 9.49 -4.86 4.89
CA HIS A 237 8.51 -4.28 5.79
C HIS A 237 9.18 -3.47 6.90
N TYR A 238 8.71 -2.23 7.10
CA TYR A 238 9.10 -1.36 8.21
C TYR A 238 7.94 -1.19 9.18
N THR A 239 8.09 -1.69 10.40
CA THR A 239 7.17 -1.38 11.49
C THR A 239 7.51 -0.03 12.07
N LEU A 240 6.64 0.96 11.81
CA LEU A 240 6.85 2.33 12.22
C LEU A 240 6.42 2.56 13.68
N LYS A 241 7.20 3.36 14.41
CA LYS A 241 6.94 3.80 15.78
C LYS A 241 7.03 5.31 15.84
N GLY A 242 6.21 5.94 16.68
CA GLY A 242 6.12 7.39 16.76
C GLY A 242 5.05 7.96 15.82
N GLY A 243 5.19 9.24 15.45
CA GLY A 243 4.20 9.96 14.66
C GLY A 243 2.95 10.34 15.46
N THR A 244 3.01 10.33 16.77
CA THR A 244 1.93 10.75 17.65
C THR A 244 2.24 12.09 18.31
N SER A 245 1.24 12.77 18.85
CA SER A 245 1.46 14.01 19.61
C SER A 245 2.40 13.84 20.81
N ARG A 246 2.56 12.62 21.35
CA ARG A 246 3.47 12.31 22.47
C ARG A 246 4.87 11.94 22.01
N THR A 247 4.98 11.27 20.86
CA THR A 247 6.22 10.79 20.26
C THR A 247 6.21 11.14 18.76
N PRO A 248 6.38 12.41 18.40
CA PRO A 248 6.20 12.85 17.02
C PRO A 248 7.28 12.35 16.06
N LEU A 249 8.49 12.05 16.56
CA LEU A 249 9.57 11.51 15.72
C LEU A 249 9.25 10.06 15.33
N ILE A 250 9.26 9.81 14.02
CA ILE A 250 8.98 8.50 13.44
C ILE A 250 10.30 7.76 13.21
N THR A 251 10.37 6.56 13.73
CA THR A 251 11.44 5.59 13.48
C THR A 251 10.80 4.23 13.17
N GLY A 252 11.62 3.21 12.91
CA GLY A 252 11.05 1.89 12.61
C GLY A 252 12.06 0.76 12.73
N VAL A 253 11.53 -0.45 12.58
CA VAL A 253 12.30 -1.70 12.55
C VAL A 253 12.00 -2.42 11.24
N GLN A 254 13.03 -2.87 10.56
CA GLN A 254 12.96 -3.59 9.29
C GLN A 254 12.75 -5.09 9.51
N TYR A 255 11.86 -5.66 8.69
CA TYR A 255 11.59 -7.08 8.61
C TYR A 255 11.54 -7.48 7.13
N PRO A 256 12.63 -8.02 6.55
CA PRO A 256 12.62 -8.47 5.15
C PRO A 256 11.98 -9.86 5.06
N GLU A 257 11.03 -10.02 4.15
CA GLU A 257 10.44 -11.30 3.77
C GLU A 257 10.81 -11.63 2.33
N VAL A 258 11.66 -12.64 2.13
CA VAL A 258 12.21 -13.00 0.83
C VAL A 258 11.48 -14.22 0.27
N TYR A 259 10.95 -14.07 -0.93
CA TYR A 259 10.26 -15.12 -1.68
C TYR A 259 11.08 -15.52 -2.90
N GLN A 260 11.34 -16.81 -3.05
CA GLN A 260 11.96 -17.33 -4.26
C GLN A 260 10.97 -17.22 -5.41
N TYR A 261 11.45 -16.70 -6.53
CA TYR A 261 10.62 -16.57 -7.71
C TYR A 261 10.71 -17.82 -8.61
N ASN A 262 9.56 -18.29 -9.06
CA ASN A 262 9.46 -19.34 -10.06
C ASN A 262 8.58 -18.85 -11.21
N HIS A 263 9.18 -18.67 -12.38
CA HIS A 263 8.54 -18.07 -13.55
C HIS A 263 7.31 -18.87 -14.03
N GLU A 264 7.47 -20.17 -14.24
CA GLU A 264 6.39 -21.02 -14.74
C GLU A 264 5.22 -21.13 -13.75
N GLN A 265 5.51 -21.22 -12.46
CA GLN A 265 4.47 -21.22 -11.43
C GLN A 265 3.75 -19.88 -11.40
N SER A 266 4.48 -18.77 -11.40
CA SER A 266 3.89 -17.44 -11.39
C SER A 266 3.04 -17.18 -12.62
N LYS A 267 3.49 -17.58 -13.81
CA LYS A 267 2.73 -17.47 -15.05
C LYS A 267 1.38 -18.18 -14.96
N ARG A 268 1.35 -19.41 -14.44
CA ARG A 268 0.10 -20.19 -14.27
C ARG A 268 -0.85 -19.50 -13.28
N LEU A 269 -0.32 -19.02 -12.15
CA LEU A 269 -1.13 -18.29 -11.16
C LEU A 269 -1.70 -16.99 -11.73
N LEU A 270 -0.88 -16.24 -12.48
CA LEU A 270 -1.30 -15.02 -13.15
C LEU A 270 -2.36 -15.28 -14.22
N GLN A 271 -2.25 -16.39 -14.97
CA GLN A 271 -3.27 -16.80 -15.93
C GLN A 271 -4.59 -17.10 -15.23
N ASP A 272 -4.57 -17.93 -14.17
CA ASP A 272 -5.78 -18.31 -13.43
C ASP A 272 -6.51 -17.09 -12.85
N ILE A 273 -5.81 -16.24 -12.10
CA ILE A 273 -6.43 -15.05 -11.50
C ILE A 273 -6.93 -14.07 -12.55
N SER A 274 -6.17 -13.89 -13.64
CA SER A 274 -6.56 -12.98 -14.72
C SER A 274 -7.82 -13.49 -15.44
N GLU A 275 -7.94 -14.78 -15.70
CA GLU A 275 -9.12 -15.38 -16.34
C GLU A 275 -10.37 -15.24 -15.47
N ARG A 276 -10.26 -15.53 -14.17
CA ARG A 276 -11.34 -15.32 -13.21
C ARG A 276 -11.75 -13.85 -13.10
N PHE A 277 -10.75 -12.95 -13.12
CA PHE A 277 -11.04 -11.52 -13.07
C PHE A 277 -11.72 -11.02 -14.35
N ILE A 278 -11.34 -11.54 -15.52
CA ILE A 278 -12.03 -11.24 -16.80
C ILE A 278 -13.49 -11.69 -16.73
N GLU A 279 -13.77 -12.88 -16.21
CA GLU A 279 -15.15 -13.36 -16.02
C GLU A 279 -15.97 -12.39 -15.16
N PHE A 280 -15.40 -11.91 -14.06
CA PHE A 280 -16.04 -10.88 -13.22
C PHE A 280 -16.27 -9.57 -13.99
N LEU A 281 -15.26 -9.08 -14.72
CA LEU A 281 -15.35 -7.83 -15.49
C LEU A 281 -16.44 -7.90 -16.57
N GLU A 282 -16.52 -9.02 -17.30
CA GLU A 282 -17.52 -9.20 -18.35
C GLU A 282 -18.94 -9.33 -17.77
N ALA A 283 -19.09 -10.02 -16.63
CA ALA A 283 -20.38 -10.12 -15.93
C ALA A 283 -20.86 -8.78 -15.36
N ASN A 284 -19.96 -7.81 -15.14
CA ASN A 284 -20.28 -6.51 -14.55
C ASN A 284 -19.96 -5.33 -15.49
N ARG A 285 -19.80 -5.58 -16.78
CA ARG A 285 -19.32 -4.60 -17.78
C ARG A 285 -20.11 -3.30 -17.79
N GLU A 286 -21.41 -3.33 -17.57
CA GLU A 286 -22.28 -2.16 -17.55
C GLU A 286 -22.03 -1.23 -16.34
N GLN A 287 -21.53 -1.80 -15.23
CA GLN A 287 -21.21 -1.07 -13.99
C GLN A 287 -19.78 -0.47 -14.02
N ILE A 288 -18.98 -0.81 -15.04
CA ILE A 288 -17.60 -0.40 -15.15
C ILE A 288 -17.47 0.81 -16.07
N ILE A 289 -17.15 1.96 -15.48
CA ILE A 289 -16.95 3.23 -16.19
C ILE A 289 -15.48 3.45 -16.60
N ASN A 290 -14.53 2.82 -15.91
CA ASN A 290 -13.11 2.88 -16.24
C ASN A 290 -12.80 2.02 -17.47
N LYS A 291 -12.94 2.59 -18.66
CA LYS A 291 -12.72 1.87 -19.92
C LYS A 291 -11.28 1.43 -20.17
N LYS A 292 -10.31 2.04 -19.47
CA LYS A 292 -8.89 1.66 -19.58
C LYS A 292 -8.62 0.21 -19.18
N ILE A 293 -9.45 -0.37 -18.29
CA ILE A 293 -9.29 -1.78 -17.90
C ILE A 293 -9.55 -2.74 -19.07
N PHE A 294 -10.38 -2.31 -20.04
CA PHE A 294 -10.67 -3.04 -21.28
C PHE A 294 -9.78 -2.62 -22.44
N ASN A 295 -8.66 -1.95 -22.16
CA ASN A 295 -7.78 -1.37 -23.17
C ASN A 295 -8.53 -0.47 -24.19
N LEU A 296 -9.56 0.20 -23.73
CA LEU A 296 -10.29 1.21 -24.48
C LEU A 296 -9.86 2.59 -23.99
N GLU A 297 -9.63 3.51 -24.94
CA GLU A 297 -9.23 4.90 -24.67
C GLU A 297 -10.33 5.70 -23.95
#